data_857d345090e8e6052ab339d01abab843
#
_entry.id   857d345090e8e6052ab339d01abab843
#
_cell.length_a   1.000
_cell.length_b   1.000
_cell.length_c   1.000
_cell.angle_alpha   90.00
_cell.angle_beta   90.00
_cell.angle_gamma   90.00
#
_symmetry.space_group_name_H-M   'P 1'
#
loop_
_entity.id
_entity.type
_entity.pdbx_description
1 polymer ?
#
loop_
_entity_poly.entity_id
_entity_poly.type
_entity_poly.pdbx_seq_one_letter_code
_entity_poly.pdbx_strand_id
1 'polypeptide(L)'
;MSNILSIDIETANTAADIGGWENTHMWIISCATTWDGETATVYVDKDVEVEGAIVKSLRQLKFDLDDHFEKGGKLLGHNIVAFDLPALRDSMDIYCIRKYLEHKEERCIDTSRMMTQAVGKRVQLDNLAKCNLDAAKSADGLTA
;
A
#
# COMPACT_ATOMS: atom_id res chain seq x y z
N MET A 1 -0.49 16.51 13.78
CA MET A 1 -0.19 15.68 12.60
C MET A 1 -0.72 14.27 12.81
N SER A 2 -1.34 13.72 11.80
CA SER A 2 -1.78 12.33 11.84
C SER A 2 -0.58 11.39 11.88
N ASN A 3 -0.59 10.44 12.82
CA ASN A 3 0.42 9.39 12.88
C ASN A 3 0.03 8.17 12.00
N ILE A 4 -0.83 8.40 11.03
CA ILE A 4 -1.35 7.42 10.09
C ILE A 4 -0.87 7.80 8.69
N LEU A 5 -0.25 6.85 8.01
CA LEU A 5 0.19 6.97 6.63
C LEU A 5 -0.58 5.96 5.77
N SER A 6 -1.41 6.46 4.87
CA SER A 6 -2.05 5.61 3.86
C SER A 6 -1.01 5.16 2.84
N ILE A 7 -1.08 3.89 2.43
CA ILE A 7 -0.16 3.32 1.45
C ILE A 7 -0.92 2.44 0.46
N ASP A 8 -0.52 2.52 -0.81
CA ASP A 8 -0.96 1.67 -1.91
C ASP A 8 0.19 1.45 -2.88
N ILE A 9 0.26 0.28 -3.50
CA ILE A 9 1.29 -0.05 -4.49
C ILE A 9 0.66 -0.53 -5.79
N GLU A 10 1.39 -0.36 -6.88
CA GLU A 10 1.08 -0.95 -8.17
C GLU A 10 2.23 -1.84 -8.64
N THR A 11 1.90 -2.91 -9.36
CA THR A 11 2.86 -3.87 -9.86
C THR A 11 2.88 -3.87 -11.39
N ALA A 12 4.06 -4.07 -11.98
CA ALA A 12 4.24 -4.15 -13.41
C ALA A 12 3.93 -5.56 -13.98
N ASN A 13 3.84 -6.56 -13.11
CA ASN A 13 3.50 -7.94 -13.45
C ASN A 13 2.25 -8.41 -12.70
N THR A 14 1.68 -9.52 -13.14
CA THR A 14 0.46 -10.09 -12.57
C THR A 14 0.76 -11.37 -11.78
N ALA A 15 -0.21 -11.84 -10.99
CA ALA A 15 -0.09 -13.11 -10.28
C ALA A 15 0.14 -14.30 -11.24
N ALA A 16 -0.44 -14.25 -12.46
CA ALA A 16 -0.22 -15.25 -13.48
C ALA A 16 1.23 -15.28 -13.98
N ASP A 17 1.85 -14.10 -14.12
CA ASP A 17 3.25 -13.98 -14.59
C ASP A 17 4.24 -14.61 -13.59
N ILE A 18 3.93 -14.56 -12.29
CA ILE A 18 4.80 -15.03 -11.22
C ILE A 18 4.42 -16.41 -10.67
N GLY A 19 3.37 -17.02 -11.21
CA GLY A 19 2.94 -18.37 -10.81
C GLY A 19 2.08 -18.45 -9.55
N GLY A 20 1.58 -17.34 -9.06
CA GLY A 20 0.66 -17.27 -7.91
C GLY A 20 0.96 -16.13 -6.94
N TRP A 21 -0.03 -15.76 -6.14
CA TRP A 21 0.04 -14.66 -5.16
C TRP A 21 1.06 -14.91 -4.05
N GLU A 22 1.38 -16.17 -3.77
CA GLU A 22 2.33 -16.60 -2.75
C GLU A 22 3.80 -16.31 -3.12
N ASN A 23 4.09 -16.11 -4.40
CA ASN A 23 5.44 -15.80 -4.88
C ASN A 23 5.78 -14.32 -4.72
N THR A 24 5.66 -13.81 -3.52
CA THR A 24 5.73 -12.38 -3.18
C THR A 24 7.06 -11.72 -3.54
N HIS A 25 8.16 -12.48 -3.60
CA HIS A 25 9.48 -11.99 -4.00
C HIS A 25 9.61 -11.72 -5.52
N MET A 26 8.66 -12.19 -6.31
CA MET A 26 8.66 -12.03 -7.78
C MET A 26 7.88 -10.82 -8.27
N TRP A 27 7.18 -10.11 -7.39
CA TRP A 27 6.48 -8.88 -7.76
C TRP A 27 7.48 -7.81 -8.22
N ILE A 28 7.13 -7.11 -9.28
CA ILE A 28 7.85 -5.91 -9.74
C ILE A 28 7.01 -4.70 -9.36
N ILE A 29 7.43 -3.98 -8.34
CA ILE A 29 6.74 -2.76 -7.90
C ILE A 29 7.01 -1.66 -8.93
N SER A 30 5.97 -1.18 -9.58
CA SER A 30 6.07 -0.09 -10.56
C SER A 30 6.02 1.28 -9.90
N CYS A 31 5.17 1.44 -8.91
CA CYS A 31 5.10 2.63 -8.08
C CYS A 31 4.44 2.34 -6.74
N ALA A 32 4.62 3.25 -5.82
CA ALA A 32 3.89 3.29 -4.56
C ALA A 32 3.40 4.71 -4.29
N THR A 33 2.31 4.83 -3.55
CA THR A 33 1.76 6.12 -3.16
C THR A 33 1.51 6.13 -1.67
N THR A 34 1.85 7.22 -1.01
CA THR A 34 1.50 7.45 0.40
C THR A 34 0.76 8.77 0.56
N TRP A 35 -0.07 8.85 1.60
CA TRP A 35 -0.79 10.07 1.97
C TRP A 35 -0.91 10.16 3.49
N ASP A 36 -0.46 11.29 4.04
CA ASP A 36 -0.43 11.53 5.49
C ASP A 36 -1.65 12.30 6.02
N GLY A 37 -2.62 12.58 5.18
CA GLY A 37 -3.80 13.39 5.45
C GLY A 37 -3.73 14.79 4.83
N GLU A 38 -2.55 15.23 4.40
CA GLU A 38 -2.30 16.56 3.80
C GLU A 38 -1.50 16.44 2.50
N THR A 39 -0.45 15.62 2.51
CA THR A 39 0.51 15.51 1.40
C THR A 39 0.50 14.12 0.80
N ALA A 40 0.32 14.05 -0.52
CA ALA A 40 0.53 12.84 -1.30
C ALA A 40 1.99 12.74 -1.74
N THR A 41 2.58 11.56 -1.64
CA THR A 41 3.92 11.26 -2.17
C THR A 41 3.83 10.07 -3.11
N VAL A 42 4.36 10.22 -4.32
CA VAL A 42 4.46 9.17 -5.32
C VAL A 42 5.91 8.71 -5.41
N TYR A 43 6.13 7.42 -5.24
CA TYR A 43 7.44 6.77 -5.35
C TYR A 43 7.52 6.03 -6.67
N VAL A 44 8.37 6.48 -7.57
CA VAL A 44 8.51 5.92 -8.91
C VAL A 44 9.91 6.19 -9.46
N ASP A 45 10.50 5.22 -10.16
CA ASP A 45 11.82 5.35 -10.78
C ASP A 45 11.71 5.84 -12.23
N LYS A 46 10.88 6.86 -12.43
CA LYS A 46 10.72 7.57 -13.71
C LYS A 46 10.79 9.06 -13.48
N ASP A 47 11.27 9.78 -14.46
CA ASP A 47 11.26 11.24 -14.47
C ASP A 47 9.85 11.72 -14.85
N VAL A 48 9.02 11.88 -13.83
CA VAL A 48 7.61 12.31 -13.97
C VAL A 48 7.29 13.38 -12.94
N GLU A 49 6.39 14.28 -13.30
CA GLU A 49 5.76 15.21 -12.38
C GLU A 49 4.30 14.80 -12.16
N VAL A 50 3.84 14.87 -10.91
CA VAL A 50 2.45 14.61 -10.55
C VAL A 50 1.92 15.83 -9.83
N GLU A 51 0.89 16.46 -10.42
CA GLU A 51 0.28 17.66 -9.84
C GLU A 51 -0.28 17.37 -8.44
N GLY A 52 0.06 18.23 -7.49
CA GLY A 52 -0.40 18.13 -6.11
C GLY A 52 0.29 17.04 -5.28
N ALA A 53 1.32 16.38 -5.80
CA ALA A 53 2.08 15.36 -5.09
C ALA A 53 3.58 15.62 -5.12
N ILE A 54 4.28 15.12 -4.11
CA ILE A 54 5.74 15.02 -4.10
C ILE A 54 6.13 13.74 -4.83
N VAL A 55 7.10 13.81 -5.73
CA VAL A 55 7.63 12.63 -6.43
C VAL A 55 9.01 12.30 -5.88
N LYS A 56 9.20 11.04 -5.48
CA LYS A 56 10.45 10.49 -4.98
C LYS A 56 10.81 9.21 -5.72
N SER A 57 12.07 8.77 -5.64
CA SER A 57 12.47 7.45 -6.14
C SER A 57 11.82 6.33 -5.32
N LEU A 58 11.59 5.17 -5.92
CA LEU A 58 11.11 3.98 -5.20
C LEU A 58 12.03 3.60 -4.03
N ARG A 59 13.34 3.79 -4.20
CA ARG A 59 14.33 3.54 -3.15
C ARG A 59 14.07 4.37 -1.89
N GLN A 60 13.53 5.58 -2.02
CA GLN A 60 13.25 6.46 -0.88
C GLN A 60 12.13 5.92 0.01
N LEU A 61 11.22 5.09 -0.53
CA LEU A 61 10.10 4.52 0.20
C LEU A 61 10.55 3.79 1.48
N LYS A 62 11.61 3.00 1.39
CA LYS A 62 12.10 2.23 2.56
C LYS A 62 12.55 3.14 3.71
N PHE A 63 13.18 4.26 3.40
CA PHE A 63 13.64 5.21 4.42
C PHE A 63 12.47 5.96 5.05
N ASP A 64 11.50 6.36 4.24
CA ASP A 64 10.31 7.06 4.71
C ASP A 64 9.42 6.15 5.57
N LEU A 65 9.27 4.87 5.21
CA LEU A 65 8.54 3.88 6.01
C LEU A 65 9.26 3.54 7.33
N ASP A 66 10.60 3.44 7.31
CA ASP A 66 11.38 3.18 8.51
C ASP A 66 11.27 4.36 9.50
N ASP A 67 11.44 5.58 9.01
CA ASP A 67 11.27 6.80 9.82
C ASP A 67 9.86 6.91 10.42
N HIS A 68 8.82 6.59 9.62
CA HIS A 68 7.44 6.57 10.08
C HIS A 68 7.21 5.53 11.20
N PHE A 69 7.80 4.33 11.06
CA PHE A 69 7.73 3.29 12.08
C PHE A 69 8.38 3.75 13.39
N GLU A 70 9.61 4.29 13.32
CA GLU A 70 10.38 4.75 14.50
C GLU A 70 9.65 5.89 15.24
N LYS A 71 8.88 6.71 14.55
CA LYS A 71 8.01 7.74 15.13
C LYS A 71 6.69 7.21 15.71
N GLY A 72 6.51 5.90 15.77
CA GLY A 72 5.28 5.27 16.27
C GLY A 72 4.13 5.27 15.28
N GLY A 73 4.40 5.50 14.00
CA GLY A 73 3.39 5.60 12.95
C GLY A 73 2.68 4.28 12.62
N LYS A 74 1.47 4.41 12.07
CA LYS A 74 0.65 3.29 11.58
C LYS A 74 0.47 3.40 10.08
N LEU A 75 0.36 2.25 9.42
CA LEU A 75 0.00 2.15 8.01
C LEU A 75 -1.49 1.89 7.85
N LEU A 76 -2.10 2.56 6.89
CA LEU A 76 -3.51 2.40 6.51
C LEU A 76 -3.59 1.96 5.05
N GLY A 77 -4.44 1.00 4.76
CA GLY A 77 -4.74 0.62 3.40
C GLY A 77 -5.80 -0.47 3.31
N HIS A 78 -6.07 -0.93 2.10
CA HIS A 78 -7.06 -1.97 1.84
C HIS A 78 -6.35 -3.24 1.39
N ASN A 79 -6.40 -4.30 2.20
CA ASN A 79 -5.72 -5.57 1.95
C ASN A 79 -4.17 -5.46 2.01
N ILE A 80 -3.64 -4.48 2.70
CA ILE A 80 -2.20 -4.24 2.77
C ILE A 80 -1.45 -5.35 3.51
N VAL A 81 -2.04 -5.95 4.52
CA VAL A 81 -1.40 -7.03 5.31
C VAL A 81 -1.21 -8.29 4.48
N ALA A 82 -2.12 -8.58 3.56
CA ALA A 82 -2.06 -9.77 2.71
C ALA A 82 -1.31 -9.54 1.39
N PHE A 83 -1.23 -8.32 0.88
CA PHE A 83 -0.64 -8.05 -0.43
C PHE A 83 0.48 -7.00 -0.42
N ASP A 84 0.18 -5.73 -0.18
CA ASP A 84 1.15 -4.64 -0.35
C ASP A 84 2.40 -4.82 0.51
N LEU A 85 2.21 -5.10 1.79
CA LEU A 85 3.31 -5.23 2.73
C LEU A 85 4.19 -6.46 2.46
N PRO A 86 3.64 -7.68 2.24
CA PRO A 86 4.45 -8.81 1.82
C PRO A 86 5.19 -8.59 0.50
N ALA A 87 4.55 -7.97 -0.49
CA ALA A 87 5.18 -7.65 -1.77
C ALA A 87 6.37 -6.69 -1.60
N LEU A 88 6.20 -5.61 -0.85
CA LEU A 88 7.29 -4.66 -0.54
C LEU A 88 8.42 -5.31 0.25
N ARG A 89 8.11 -6.11 1.26
CA ARG A 89 9.10 -6.84 2.07
C ARG A 89 9.99 -7.72 1.21
N ASP A 90 9.37 -8.53 0.35
CA ASP A 90 10.05 -9.62 -0.33
C ASP A 90 10.64 -9.21 -1.68
N SER A 91 10.00 -8.29 -2.42
CA SER A 91 10.50 -7.85 -3.72
C SER A 91 11.45 -6.65 -3.65
N MET A 92 11.29 -5.78 -2.66
CA MET A 92 12.14 -4.59 -2.47
C MET A 92 13.07 -4.67 -1.27
N ASP A 93 13.06 -5.78 -0.53
CA ASP A 93 13.88 -5.99 0.67
C ASP A 93 13.75 -4.85 1.70
N ILE A 94 12.52 -4.42 1.95
CA ILE A 94 12.24 -3.37 2.94
C ILE A 94 12.08 -4.00 4.32
N TYR A 95 13.17 -3.99 5.08
CA TYR A 95 13.24 -4.68 6.37
C TYR A 95 12.19 -4.18 7.40
N CYS A 96 11.92 -2.88 7.46
CA CYS A 96 10.96 -2.34 8.44
C CYS A 96 9.53 -2.89 8.26
N ILE A 97 9.17 -3.38 7.08
CA ILE A 97 7.87 -4.02 6.84
C ILE A 97 7.65 -5.23 7.74
N ARG A 98 8.70 -5.99 8.08
CA ARG A 98 8.59 -7.09 9.04
C ARG A 98 8.09 -6.62 10.38
N LYS A 99 8.59 -5.48 10.88
CA LYS A 99 8.16 -4.87 12.14
C LYS A 99 6.66 -4.50 12.09
N TYR A 100 6.19 -3.89 10.98
CA TYR A 100 4.78 -3.60 10.81
C TYR A 100 3.91 -4.85 10.84
N LEU A 101 4.34 -5.91 10.14
CA LEU A 101 3.60 -7.17 10.08
C LEU A 101 3.62 -7.96 11.40
N GLU A 102 4.73 -7.93 12.15
CA GLU A 102 4.83 -8.52 13.48
C GLU A 102 3.88 -7.84 14.47
N HIS A 103 3.69 -6.53 14.34
CA HIS A 103 2.81 -5.71 15.16
C HIS A 103 1.55 -5.24 14.42
N LYS A 104 1.05 -6.04 13.49
CA LYS A 104 -0.01 -5.64 12.56
C LYS A 104 -1.30 -5.18 13.23
N GLU A 105 -1.66 -5.74 14.38
CA GLU A 105 -2.88 -5.34 15.10
C GLU A 105 -2.79 -3.91 15.69
N GLU A 106 -1.57 -3.45 15.95
CA GLU A 106 -1.31 -2.12 16.50
C GLU A 106 -0.86 -1.11 15.43
N ARG A 107 -0.17 -1.58 14.40
CA ARG A 107 0.57 -0.77 13.43
C ARG A 107 -0.04 -0.76 12.02
N CYS A 108 -1.01 -1.62 11.74
CA CYS A 108 -1.69 -1.69 10.45
C CYS A 108 -3.20 -1.51 10.62
N ILE A 109 -3.76 -0.57 9.88
CA ILE A 109 -5.20 -0.38 9.74
C ILE A 109 -5.56 -0.90 8.35
N ASP A 110 -6.05 -2.14 8.29
CA ASP A 110 -6.42 -2.79 7.03
C ASP A 110 -7.92 -2.87 6.91
N THR A 111 -8.49 -2.01 6.06
CA THR A 111 -9.94 -1.89 5.89
C THR A 111 -10.57 -3.16 5.32
N SER A 112 -9.84 -3.97 4.53
CA SER A 112 -10.32 -5.27 4.07
C SER A 112 -10.51 -6.26 5.21
N ARG A 113 -9.54 -6.32 6.14
CA ARG A 113 -9.63 -7.17 7.34
C ARG A 113 -10.76 -6.71 8.27
N MET A 114 -10.86 -5.41 8.50
CA MET A 114 -11.93 -4.83 9.34
C MET A 114 -13.32 -5.17 8.79
N MET A 115 -13.52 -5.02 7.49
CA MET A 115 -14.79 -5.35 6.84
C MET A 115 -15.09 -6.84 6.86
N THR A 116 -14.09 -7.68 6.64
CA THR A 116 -14.26 -9.14 6.72
C THR A 116 -14.68 -9.57 8.12
N GLN A 117 -14.10 -8.99 9.16
CA GLN A 117 -14.49 -9.24 10.56
C GLN A 117 -15.91 -8.76 10.86
N ALA A 118 -16.31 -7.62 10.30
CA ALA A 118 -17.61 -7.01 10.57
C ALA A 118 -18.76 -7.72 9.84
N VAL A 119 -18.58 -8.10 8.57
CA VAL A 119 -19.66 -8.62 7.71
C VAL A 119 -19.46 -10.09 7.29
N GLY A 120 -18.39 -10.74 7.71
CA GLY A 120 -18.12 -12.16 7.45
C GLY A 120 -17.68 -12.48 6.01
N LYS A 121 -17.43 -11.49 5.16
CA LYS A 121 -16.96 -11.67 3.79
C LYS A 121 -16.05 -10.53 3.34
N ARG A 122 -15.20 -10.81 2.34
CA ARG A 122 -14.32 -9.82 1.74
C ARG A 122 -15.15 -8.78 0.97
N VAL A 123 -14.82 -7.51 1.16
CA VAL A 123 -15.44 -6.37 0.45
C VAL A 123 -14.35 -5.64 -0.32
N GLN A 124 -14.61 -5.38 -1.61
CA GLN A 124 -13.69 -4.62 -2.45
C GLN A 124 -13.72 -3.13 -2.09
N LEU A 125 -12.56 -2.47 -2.22
CA LEU A 125 -12.42 -1.04 -1.91
C LEU A 125 -13.38 -0.18 -2.74
N ASP A 126 -13.56 -0.52 -4.03
CA ASP A 126 -14.48 0.20 -4.91
C ASP A 126 -15.94 0.19 -4.40
N ASN A 127 -16.38 -0.95 -3.88
CA ASN A 127 -17.71 -1.06 -3.27
C ASN A 127 -17.84 -0.24 -1.99
N LEU A 128 -16.81 -0.23 -1.16
CA LEU A 128 -16.79 0.62 0.05
C LEU A 128 -16.85 2.11 -0.31
N ALA A 129 -16.07 2.53 -1.30
CA ALA A 129 -16.04 3.91 -1.75
C ALA A 129 -17.38 4.35 -2.35
N LYS A 130 -17.97 3.54 -3.23
CA LYS A 130 -19.29 3.80 -3.83
C LYS A 130 -20.41 3.92 -2.80
N CYS A 131 -20.44 3.02 -1.82
CA CYS A 131 -21.50 2.99 -0.82
C CYS A 131 -21.40 4.11 0.23
N ASN A 132 -20.19 4.61 0.50
CA ASN A 132 -19.97 5.55 1.61
C ASN A 132 -19.56 6.95 1.17
N LEU A 133 -18.91 7.09 0.02
CA LEU A 133 -18.31 8.35 -0.43
C LEU A 133 -18.82 8.81 -1.81
N ASP A 134 -19.72 8.06 -2.41
CA ASP A 134 -20.15 8.27 -3.82
C ASP A 134 -18.96 8.41 -4.78
N ALA A 135 -17.90 7.64 -4.51
CA ALA A 135 -16.64 7.64 -5.24
C ALA A 135 -16.35 6.26 -5.83
N ALA A 136 -15.55 6.20 -6.88
CA ALA A 136 -15.14 4.97 -7.53
C ALA A 136 -13.66 5.04 -7.93
N LYS A 137 -13.05 3.87 -8.17
CA LYS A 137 -11.72 3.80 -8.77
C LYS A 137 -11.71 4.44 -10.16
N SER A 138 -10.68 5.19 -10.46
CA SER A 138 -10.46 5.77 -11.80
C SER A 138 -9.87 4.76 -12.80
N ALA A 139 -9.14 3.75 -12.27
CA ALA A 139 -8.55 2.66 -13.05
C ALA A 139 -8.48 1.37 -12.22
N ASP A 140 -8.37 0.24 -12.87
CA ASP A 140 -8.01 -1.02 -12.22
C ASP A 140 -6.49 -1.25 -12.24
N GLY A 141 -6.00 -2.20 -11.46
CA GLY A 141 -4.57 -2.50 -11.37
C GLY A 141 -3.95 -3.07 -12.64
N LEU A 142 -4.76 -3.38 -13.67
CA LEU A 142 -4.28 -3.83 -14.97
C LEU A 142 -4.10 -2.67 -15.96
N THR A 143 -4.72 -1.54 -15.69
CA THR A 143 -4.69 -0.34 -16.54
C THR A 143 -3.98 0.84 -15.90
N ALA A 144 -3.50 0.69 -14.65
CA ALA A 144 -2.81 1.74 -13.89
C ALA A 144 -1.29 1.87 -14.22
#